data_a17a3caa4667c6dac289993072820224
#
_entry.id   a17a3caa4667c6dac289993072820224
#
_cell.length_a   1.000
_cell.length_b   1.000
_cell.length_c   1.000
_cell.angle_alpha   90.00
_cell.angle_beta   90.00
_cell.angle_gamma   90.00
#
_symmetry.space_group_name_H-M   'P 1'
#
loop_
_entity.id
_entity.type
_entity.pdbx_description
1 polymer ?
#
loop_
_entity_poly.entity_id
_entity_poly.type
_entity_poly.pdbx_seq_one_letter_code
_entity_poly.pdbx_strand_id
1 'polypeptide(L)'
;MTNIVIIGAQWGDEGKGKIVDLMSERADVVVRFQGGNNAGHTLVVDGVTYKLSLLPSGIVRGKLSVIGNGVVVDPWALRDEMKRITDLGTKISPDVLKISDQATLILPLHRELDQMSEAAAGKGKIGTTGRGIGPAYQDKVARRAIRVGDLAEKESLEAKVDTLLLFHNALRKGWGQPEVDKADLMQKLDEIAKFILPYAIPAWKILAEQLKNGKTLLFEGAQATMLDNDFGTYPFVTSSNTIAGQAAVGSGVGMKDIDKVIGVVKAYTTRVGSGPFPTELFDADGDRIREVGREFGTVTGRPRRCGWFDAVLVRQAILVNGVQNLAVMKLDILDQFDEIKVCVGYEYKGQKLDYYPMQMNAQAEVKPVYETLPGWKSSTFGVREYEKLPENAKKYVARLEELLGVRIGLISTSPEREDTIVRIDPYEKK
;
A
#
# COMPACT_ATOMS: atom_id res chain seq x y z
N MET A 1 -21.38 -13.80 3.77
CA MET A 1 -19.91 -13.79 3.65
C MET A 1 -19.44 -12.38 3.89
N THR A 2 -18.21 -12.18 4.32
CA THR A 2 -17.73 -10.83 4.71
C THR A 2 -16.59 -10.44 3.78
N ASN A 3 -16.83 -9.44 2.93
CA ASN A 3 -15.82 -8.86 2.04
C ASN A 3 -15.03 -7.80 2.78
N ILE A 4 -13.72 -7.86 2.73
CA ILE A 4 -12.84 -7.08 3.60
C ILE A 4 -11.86 -6.27 2.78
N VAL A 5 -11.69 -4.99 3.13
CA VAL A 5 -10.64 -4.13 2.62
C VAL A 5 -9.55 -3.98 3.68
N ILE A 6 -8.31 -4.22 3.31
CA ILE A 6 -7.13 -3.99 4.16
C ILE A 6 -6.38 -2.77 3.65
N ILE A 7 -6.21 -1.76 4.51
CA ILE A 7 -5.44 -0.54 4.19
C ILE A 7 -4.34 -0.31 5.22
N GLY A 8 -3.31 0.43 4.84
CA GLY A 8 -2.37 1.01 5.79
C GLY A 8 -2.92 2.30 6.39
N ALA A 9 -2.82 2.46 7.69
CA ALA A 9 -3.35 3.63 8.39
C ALA A 9 -2.26 4.61 8.87
N GLN A 10 -1.01 4.43 8.43
CA GLN A 10 0.14 5.31 8.71
C GLN A 10 0.79 5.77 7.39
N TRP A 11 2.10 5.62 7.21
CA TRP A 11 2.85 6.02 6.00
C TRP A 11 3.38 4.84 5.18
N GLY A 12 2.75 3.69 5.21
CA GLY A 12 3.23 2.48 4.54
C GLY A 12 4.19 1.66 5.42
N ASP A 13 4.58 0.50 4.88
CA ASP A 13 5.47 -0.43 5.58
C ASP A 13 4.98 -0.91 6.97
N GLU A 14 3.66 -0.82 7.23
CA GLU A 14 3.05 -1.26 8.49
C GLU A 14 3.13 -2.78 8.70
N GLY A 15 3.45 -3.54 7.66
CA GLY A 15 3.43 -5.00 7.70
C GLY A 15 2.11 -5.60 7.22
N LYS A 16 1.38 -4.89 6.37
CA LYS A 16 0.11 -5.34 5.76
C LYS A 16 0.20 -6.73 5.14
N GLY A 17 1.33 -7.08 4.53
CA GLY A 17 1.51 -8.37 3.89
C GLY A 17 1.19 -9.55 4.79
N LYS A 18 1.63 -9.53 6.05
CA LYS A 18 1.33 -10.58 7.05
C LYS A 18 -0.19 -10.71 7.29
N ILE A 19 -0.90 -9.58 7.43
CA ILE A 19 -2.35 -9.59 7.67
C ILE A 19 -3.12 -10.02 6.42
N VAL A 20 -2.69 -9.56 5.23
CA VAL A 20 -3.27 -10.00 3.96
C VAL A 20 -3.08 -11.51 3.77
N ASP A 21 -1.88 -12.03 4.03
CA ASP A 21 -1.61 -13.47 3.96
C ASP A 21 -2.48 -14.27 4.92
N LEU A 22 -2.53 -13.86 6.19
CA LEU A 22 -3.38 -14.49 7.20
C LEU A 22 -4.85 -14.56 6.75
N MET A 23 -5.35 -13.48 6.17
CA MET A 23 -6.75 -13.38 5.76
C MET A 23 -7.03 -14.03 4.41
N SER A 24 -6.04 -14.07 3.52
CA SER A 24 -6.18 -14.69 2.19
C SER A 24 -6.46 -16.19 2.26
N GLU A 25 -6.13 -16.85 3.35
CA GLU A 25 -6.46 -18.26 3.56
C GLU A 25 -7.96 -18.52 3.51
N ARG A 26 -8.76 -17.62 4.07
CA ARG A 26 -10.23 -17.71 4.15
C ARG A 26 -10.94 -16.97 3.01
N ALA A 27 -10.23 -16.17 2.23
CA ALA A 27 -10.78 -15.52 1.05
C ALA A 27 -10.79 -16.45 -0.15
N ASP A 28 -11.79 -16.32 -1.01
CA ASP A 28 -11.85 -17.00 -2.31
C ASP A 28 -11.11 -16.21 -3.39
N VAL A 29 -11.18 -14.88 -3.32
CA VAL A 29 -10.60 -13.97 -4.30
C VAL A 29 -9.79 -12.88 -3.59
N VAL A 30 -8.59 -12.59 -4.07
CA VAL A 30 -7.76 -11.47 -3.60
C VAL A 30 -7.64 -10.42 -4.70
N VAL A 31 -8.00 -9.19 -4.38
CA VAL A 31 -8.11 -8.09 -5.34
C VAL A 31 -7.14 -6.97 -4.98
N ARG A 32 -6.24 -6.65 -5.88
CA ARG A 32 -5.42 -5.45 -5.81
C ARG A 32 -6.11 -4.32 -6.57
N PHE A 33 -6.36 -3.20 -5.91
CA PHE A 33 -7.27 -2.19 -6.44
C PHE A 33 -6.62 -0.84 -6.77
N GLN A 34 -5.35 -0.62 -6.37
CA GLN A 34 -4.65 0.66 -6.63
C GLN A 34 -3.12 0.49 -6.56
N GLY A 35 -2.39 1.55 -6.89
CA GLY A 35 -0.93 1.57 -6.89
C GLY A 35 -0.35 0.93 -8.16
N GLY A 36 0.85 0.46 -8.05
CA GLY A 36 1.59 -0.20 -9.13
C GLY A 36 2.74 -1.01 -8.55
N ASN A 37 3.80 -1.21 -9.34
CA ASN A 37 4.99 -1.91 -8.90
C ASN A 37 5.92 -1.08 -7.97
N ASN A 38 5.49 0.09 -7.52
CA ASN A 38 6.18 0.91 -6.51
C ASN A 38 6.00 0.41 -5.08
N ALA A 39 4.99 -0.42 -4.82
CA ALA A 39 4.82 -1.10 -3.55
C ALA A 39 5.42 -2.51 -3.64
N GLY A 40 6.14 -2.91 -2.61
CA GLY A 40 6.65 -4.27 -2.49
C GLY A 40 6.36 -4.80 -1.10
N HIS A 41 5.93 -6.04 -1.00
CA HIS A 41 5.78 -6.72 0.28
C HIS A 41 6.35 -8.14 0.21
N THR A 42 6.73 -8.63 1.36
CA THR A 42 7.29 -9.97 1.51
C THR A 42 6.30 -10.84 2.26
N LEU A 43 6.08 -12.04 1.74
CA LEU A 43 5.29 -13.09 2.37
C LEU A 43 6.20 -14.29 2.63
N VAL A 44 5.96 -14.98 3.72
CA VAL A 44 6.58 -16.29 4.00
C VAL A 44 5.46 -17.32 4.07
N VAL A 45 5.45 -18.23 3.11
CA VAL A 45 4.43 -19.29 3.02
C VAL A 45 5.16 -20.63 2.93
N ASP A 46 4.89 -21.52 3.87
CA ASP A 46 5.51 -22.84 3.98
C ASP A 46 7.05 -22.82 3.90
N GLY A 47 7.64 -21.84 4.58
CA GLY A 47 9.10 -21.62 4.62
C GLY A 47 9.69 -20.96 3.36
N VAL A 48 8.89 -20.69 2.33
CA VAL A 48 9.34 -20.01 1.10
C VAL A 48 9.05 -18.51 1.20
N THR A 49 10.05 -17.70 0.88
CA THR A 49 9.93 -16.23 0.87
C THR A 49 9.54 -15.70 -0.50
N TYR A 50 8.39 -15.09 -0.59
CA TYR A 50 7.86 -14.45 -1.80
C TYR A 50 7.96 -12.94 -1.69
N LYS A 51 8.57 -12.29 -2.68
CA LYS A 51 8.62 -10.82 -2.79
C LYS A 51 7.68 -10.39 -3.92
N LEU A 52 6.53 -9.83 -3.56
CA LEU A 52 5.50 -9.40 -4.50
C LEU A 52 5.52 -7.89 -4.68
N SER A 53 5.17 -7.43 -5.87
CA SER A 53 5.05 -6.02 -6.23
C SER A 53 3.71 -5.69 -6.89
N LEU A 54 3.37 -6.35 -8.00
CA LEU A 54 2.10 -6.20 -8.72
C LEU A 54 1.12 -7.33 -8.44
N LEU A 55 1.63 -8.55 -8.29
CA LEU A 55 0.81 -9.72 -8.04
C LEU A 55 0.08 -9.59 -6.70
N PRO A 56 -1.25 -9.86 -6.65
CA PRO A 56 -1.97 -9.96 -5.38
C PRO A 56 -1.44 -11.12 -4.52
N SER A 57 -1.48 -10.95 -3.20
CA SER A 57 -0.94 -11.94 -2.24
C SER A 57 -1.58 -13.32 -2.36
N GLY A 58 -2.82 -13.41 -2.80
CA GLY A 58 -3.54 -14.68 -2.98
C GLY A 58 -2.89 -15.62 -3.98
N ILE A 59 -2.07 -15.11 -4.90
CA ILE A 59 -1.45 -15.91 -5.96
C ILE A 59 -0.56 -17.04 -5.42
N VAL A 60 0.14 -16.79 -4.31
CA VAL A 60 1.05 -17.78 -3.70
C VAL A 60 0.29 -18.97 -3.06
N ARG A 61 -1.00 -18.79 -2.84
CA ARG A 61 -1.91 -19.82 -2.30
C ARG A 61 -2.85 -20.40 -3.38
N GLY A 62 -2.62 -20.10 -4.65
CA GLY A 62 -3.47 -20.54 -5.75
C GLY A 62 -4.89 -19.98 -5.72
N LYS A 63 -5.13 -18.88 -5.00
CA LYS A 63 -6.42 -18.18 -4.96
C LYS A 63 -6.62 -17.36 -6.22
N LEU A 64 -7.88 -17.23 -6.67
CA LEU A 64 -8.19 -16.30 -7.74
C LEU A 64 -7.70 -14.89 -7.34
N SER A 65 -6.80 -14.35 -8.14
CA SER A 65 -6.12 -13.10 -7.89
C SER A 65 -6.44 -12.12 -9.00
N VAL A 66 -6.91 -10.92 -8.65
CA VAL A 66 -7.38 -9.92 -9.62
C VAL A 66 -6.59 -8.63 -9.48
N ILE A 67 -5.99 -8.18 -10.57
CA ILE A 67 -5.44 -6.82 -10.68
C ILE A 67 -6.53 -5.92 -11.25
N GLY A 68 -7.07 -5.01 -10.43
CA GLY A 68 -8.18 -4.14 -10.76
C GLY A 68 -7.78 -2.96 -11.67
N ASN A 69 -8.78 -2.27 -12.19
CA ASN A 69 -8.65 -1.12 -13.08
C ASN A 69 -8.00 0.13 -12.42
N GLY A 70 -7.96 0.15 -11.09
CA GLY A 70 -7.28 1.22 -10.34
C GLY A 70 -5.77 1.08 -10.28
N VAL A 71 -5.23 -0.10 -10.60
CA VAL A 71 -3.77 -0.34 -10.66
C VAL A 71 -3.19 0.20 -11.96
N VAL A 72 -1.99 0.80 -11.91
CA VAL A 72 -1.18 1.05 -13.09
C VAL A 72 -0.18 -0.10 -13.24
N VAL A 73 -0.24 -0.79 -14.37
CA VAL A 73 0.45 -2.06 -14.61
C VAL A 73 1.66 -1.83 -15.51
N ASP A 74 2.84 -2.11 -14.98
CA ASP A 74 4.04 -2.27 -15.78
C ASP A 74 4.09 -3.72 -16.29
N PRO A 75 3.80 -3.97 -17.56
CA PRO A 75 3.63 -5.34 -18.04
C PRO A 75 4.96 -6.10 -18.14
N TRP A 76 6.08 -5.41 -18.32
CA TRP A 76 7.41 -6.01 -18.30
C TRP A 76 7.81 -6.42 -16.87
N ALA A 77 7.61 -5.51 -15.91
CA ALA A 77 7.84 -5.83 -14.50
C ALA A 77 6.94 -6.97 -14.00
N LEU A 78 5.68 -7.00 -14.45
CA LEU A 78 4.75 -8.09 -14.13
C LEU A 78 5.24 -9.43 -14.70
N ARG A 79 5.70 -9.46 -15.96
CA ARG A 79 6.25 -10.67 -16.58
C ARG A 79 7.45 -11.21 -15.80
N ASP A 80 8.36 -10.33 -15.42
CA ASP A 80 9.55 -10.69 -14.67
C ASP A 80 9.19 -11.16 -13.23
N GLU A 81 8.20 -10.53 -12.61
CA GLU A 81 7.67 -10.96 -11.31
C GLU A 81 7.01 -12.33 -11.41
N MET A 82 6.14 -12.55 -12.40
CA MET A 82 5.50 -13.85 -12.63
C MET A 82 6.52 -14.96 -12.84
N LYS A 83 7.55 -14.69 -13.66
CA LYS A 83 8.64 -15.66 -13.86
C LYS A 83 9.31 -16.03 -12.54
N ARG A 84 9.71 -15.03 -11.74
CA ARG A 84 10.37 -15.26 -10.45
C ARG A 84 9.51 -16.07 -9.48
N ILE A 85 8.20 -15.80 -9.44
CA ILE A 85 7.27 -16.49 -8.55
C ILE A 85 7.00 -17.92 -9.06
N THR A 86 6.97 -18.12 -10.37
CA THR A 86 6.86 -19.46 -10.98
C THR A 86 8.12 -20.30 -10.73
N ASP A 87 9.30 -19.69 -10.79
CA ASP A 87 10.58 -20.36 -10.48
C ASP A 87 10.62 -20.86 -9.01
N LEU A 88 9.82 -20.26 -8.11
CA LEU A 88 9.62 -20.70 -6.72
C LEU A 88 8.56 -21.81 -6.56
N GLY A 89 7.99 -22.31 -7.67
CA GLY A 89 7.03 -23.42 -7.68
C GLY A 89 5.56 -23.01 -7.73
N THR A 90 5.21 -21.73 -7.72
CA THR A 90 3.83 -21.28 -7.83
C THR A 90 3.35 -21.32 -9.27
N LYS A 91 2.22 -22.01 -9.54
CA LYS A 91 1.61 -22.03 -10.87
C LYS A 91 0.77 -20.77 -11.09
N ILE A 92 1.14 -19.98 -12.10
CA ILE A 92 0.39 -18.79 -12.50
C ILE A 92 -0.18 -19.02 -13.91
N SER A 93 -1.50 -19.05 -14.00
CA SER A 93 -2.22 -19.22 -15.28
C SER A 93 -3.36 -18.20 -15.38
N PRO A 94 -3.96 -18.04 -16.56
CA PRO A 94 -5.17 -17.24 -16.72
C PRO A 94 -6.36 -17.68 -15.84
N ASP A 95 -6.35 -18.87 -15.27
CA ASP A 95 -7.40 -19.33 -14.37
C ASP A 95 -7.26 -18.75 -12.96
N VAL A 96 -6.04 -18.50 -12.51
CA VAL A 96 -5.75 -17.99 -11.16
C VAL A 96 -5.38 -16.52 -11.11
N LEU A 97 -4.92 -15.93 -12.23
CA LEU A 97 -4.63 -14.49 -12.33
C LEU A 97 -5.54 -13.85 -13.38
N LYS A 98 -6.18 -12.76 -13.02
CA LYS A 98 -6.96 -11.90 -13.92
C LYS A 98 -6.47 -10.47 -13.82
N ILE A 99 -6.44 -9.77 -14.95
CA ILE A 99 -6.02 -8.38 -15.05
C ILE A 99 -7.14 -7.61 -15.71
N SER A 100 -7.56 -6.51 -15.09
CA SER A 100 -8.57 -5.66 -15.72
C SER A 100 -8.11 -5.17 -17.09
N ASP A 101 -8.93 -5.39 -18.11
CA ASP A 101 -8.75 -4.82 -19.45
C ASP A 101 -8.72 -3.27 -19.44
N GLN A 102 -9.29 -2.67 -18.40
CA GLN A 102 -9.31 -1.21 -18.16
C GLN A 102 -8.10 -0.71 -17.37
N ALA A 103 -7.20 -1.58 -16.89
CA ALA A 103 -6.00 -1.15 -16.18
C ALA A 103 -5.05 -0.38 -17.10
N THR A 104 -4.53 0.74 -16.61
CA THR A 104 -3.59 1.59 -17.35
C THR A 104 -2.20 0.94 -17.39
N LEU A 105 -1.55 0.96 -18.54
CA LEU A 105 -0.17 0.48 -18.68
C LEU A 105 0.85 1.55 -18.30
N ILE A 106 1.88 1.12 -17.58
CA ILE A 106 3.13 1.89 -17.45
C ILE A 106 4.01 1.53 -18.63
N LEU A 107 4.35 2.51 -19.45
CA LEU A 107 5.21 2.37 -20.62
C LEU A 107 6.64 2.84 -20.29
N PRO A 108 7.66 2.48 -21.10
CA PRO A 108 9.04 2.94 -20.88
C PRO A 108 9.16 4.46 -20.73
N LEU A 109 8.44 5.21 -21.57
CA LEU A 109 8.41 6.68 -21.54
C LEU A 109 7.91 7.27 -20.19
N HIS A 110 7.04 6.55 -19.46
CA HIS A 110 6.59 6.98 -18.15
C HIS A 110 7.72 6.90 -17.10
N ARG A 111 8.53 5.84 -17.15
CA ARG A 111 9.70 5.71 -16.26
C ARG A 111 10.73 6.79 -16.53
N GLU A 112 11.01 7.06 -17.81
CA GLU A 112 11.93 8.11 -18.22
C GLU A 112 11.43 9.49 -17.77
N LEU A 113 10.12 9.78 -17.93
CA LEU A 113 9.53 11.02 -17.47
C LEU A 113 9.61 11.19 -15.95
N ASP A 114 9.36 10.13 -15.18
CA ASP A 114 9.47 10.12 -13.72
C ASP A 114 10.90 10.47 -13.27
N GLN A 115 11.89 9.81 -13.87
CA GLN A 115 13.32 10.07 -13.59
C GLN A 115 13.76 11.48 -14.00
N MET A 116 13.33 11.96 -15.14
CA MET A 116 13.65 13.32 -15.61
C MET A 116 13.02 14.39 -14.71
N SER A 117 11.77 14.20 -14.30
CA SER A 117 11.05 15.12 -13.40
C SER A 117 11.72 15.20 -12.03
N GLU A 118 12.09 14.06 -11.44
CA GLU A 118 12.83 14.01 -10.19
C GLU A 118 14.22 14.66 -10.31
N ALA A 119 14.92 14.43 -11.42
CA ALA A 119 16.21 15.07 -11.64
C ALA A 119 16.10 16.59 -11.77
N ALA A 120 15.09 17.09 -12.47
CA ALA A 120 14.83 18.52 -12.66
C ALA A 120 14.38 19.23 -11.39
N ALA A 121 13.70 18.53 -10.47
CA ALA A 121 13.17 19.10 -9.23
C ALA A 121 14.25 19.53 -8.21
N GLY A 122 15.49 19.09 -8.34
CA GLY A 122 16.61 19.49 -7.47
C GLY A 122 16.31 19.27 -5.99
N LYS A 123 16.20 20.37 -5.21
CA LYS A 123 15.85 20.34 -3.79
C LYS A 123 14.36 20.03 -3.53
N GLY A 124 13.50 20.15 -4.54
CA GLY A 124 12.07 19.89 -4.45
C GLY A 124 11.68 18.42 -4.76
N LYS A 125 12.64 17.51 -4.76
CA LYS A 125 12.39 16.08 -5.01
C LYS A 125 11.37 15.52 -4.03
N ILE A 126 10.41 14.78 -4.56
CA ILE A 126 9.44 14.00 -3.77
C ILE A 126 10.10 12.73 -3.24
N GLY A 127 11.08 12.19 -3.97
CA GLY A 127 11.73 10.92 -3.69
C GLY A 127 10.93 9.74 -4.26
N THR A 128 10.47 9.87 -5.50
CA THR A 128 9.73 8.81 -6.19
C THR A 128 10.58 7.56 -6.38
N THR A 129 9.93 6.45 -6.71
CA THR A 129 10.64 5.19 -7.01
C THR A 129 11.25 5.16 -8.42
N GLY A 130 10.99 6.17 -9.26
CA GLY A 130 11.43 6.24 -10.64
C GLY A 130 10.80 5.18 -11.56
N ARG A 131 9.64 4.64 -11.16
CA ARG A 131 8.97 3.53 -11.86
C ARG A 131 7.83 3.99 -12.78
N GLY A 132 7.65 5.29 -12.95
CA GLY A 132 6.65 5.84 -13.87
C GLY A 132 5.21 5.81 -13.36
N ILE A 133 5.01 5.61 -12.07
CA ILE A 133 3.68 5.53 -11.45
C ILE A 133 2.90 6.83 -11.65
N GLY A 134 3.50 7.96 -11.24
CA GLY A 134 2.91 9.29 -11.37
C GLY A 134 2.54 9.64 -12.81
N PRO A 135 3.48 9.56 -13.75
CA PRO A 135 3.18 9.81 -15.17
C PRO A 135 2.08 8.93 -15.75
N ALA A 136 2.00 7.64 -15.38
CA ALA A 136 0.93 6.77 -15.85
C ALA A 136 -0.46 7.18 -15.30
N TYR A 137 -0.55 7.58 -14.01
CA TYR A 137 -1.78 8.16 -13.46
C TYR A 137 -2.13 9.51 -14.09
N GLN A 138 -1.15 10.37 -14.40
CA GLN A 138 -1.38 11.63 -15.13
C GLN A 138 -2.01 11.35 -16.50
N ASP A 139 -1.50 10.38 -17.23
CA ASP A 139 -2.04 10.03 -18.55
C ASP A 139 -3.43 9.40 -18.45
N LYS A 140 -3.70 8.61 -17.42
CA LYS A 140 -5.04 8.08 -17.12
C LYS A 140 -6.05 9.21 -16.97
N VAL A 141 -5.76 10.19 -16.11
CA VAL A 141 -6.66 11.32 -15.82
C VAL A 141 -6.78 12.25 -17.04
N ALA A 142 -5.68 12.44 -17.78
CA ALA A 142 -5.65 13.21 -19.04
C ALA A 142 -6.31 12.47 -20.23
N ARG A 143 -6.76 11.23 -20.06
CA ARG A 143 -7.49 10.43 -21.07
C ARG A 143 -6.66 10.09 -22.31
N ARG A 144 -5.33 9.98 -22.18
CA ARG A 144 -4.39 9.57 -23.22
C ARG A 144 -3.64 8.27 -22.90
N ALA A 145 -3.95 7.63 -21.78
CA ALA A 145 -3.31 6.38 -21.38
C ALA A 145 -3.66 5.22 -22.32
N ILE A 146 -2.71 4.33 -22.52
CA ILE A 146 -2.93 3.01 -23.10
C ILE A 146 -3.36 2.07 -21.98
N ARG A 147 -4.44 1.32 -22.19
CA ARG A 147 -4.98 0.32 -21.28
C ARG A 147 -4.64 -1.08 -21.76
N VAL A 148 -4.74 -2.07 -20.88
CA VAL A 148 -4.48 -3.48 -21.22
C VAL A 148 -5.33 -3.94 -22.38
N GLY A 149 -6.63 -3.64 -22.39
CA GLY A 149 -7.55 -4.03 -23.47
C GLY A 149 -7.25 -3.39 -24.81
N ASP A 150 -6.61 -2.21 -24.84
CA ASP A 150 -6.26 -1.53 -26.08
C ASP A 150 -5.25 -2.32 -26.93
N LEU A 151 -4.48 -3.19 -26.29
CA LEU A 151 -3.50 -4.05 -26.98
C LEU A 151 -4.14 -5.07 -27.91
N ALA A 152 -5.44 -5.34 -27.78
CA ALA A 152 -6.15 -6.31 -28.62
C ALA A 152 -6.46 -5.79 -30.04
N GLU A 153 -6.49 -4.47 -30.25
CA GLU A 153 -6.90 -3.84 -31.51
C GLU A 153 -5.83 -2.89 -32.04
N LYS A 154 -5.02 -3.36 -32.97
CA LYS A 154 -3.82 -2.67 -33.45
C LYS A 154 -4.11 -1.28 -34.04
N GLU A 155 -5.17 -1.14 -34.81
CA GLU A 155 -5.51 0.13 -35.48
C GLU A 155 -5.88 1.22 -34.46
N SER A 156 -6.74 0.89 -33.49
CA SER A 156 -7.12 1.81 -32.43
C SER A 156 -5.96 2.10 -31.45
N LEU A 157 -5.10 1.11 -31.21
CA LEU A 157 -3.89 1.27 -30.41
C LEU A 157 -2.94 2.28 -31.07
N GLU A 158 -2.73 2.19 -32.38
CA GLU A 158 -1.84 3.10 -33.11
C GLU A 158 -2.28 4.56 -33.00
N ALA A 159 -3.57 4.84 -33.15
CA ALA A 159 -4.14 6.18 -32.99
C ALA A 159 -3.99 6.72 -31.54
N LYS A 160 -4.13 5.84 -30.54
CA LYS A 160 -3.90 6.19 -29.13
C LYS A 160 -2.42 6.48 -28.85
N VAL A 161 -1.51 5.70 -29.43
CA VAL A 161 -0.06 5.95 -29.33
C VAL A 161 0.30 7.29 -29.94
N ASP A 162 -0.28 7.66 -31.08
CA ASP A 162 -0.08 8.99 -31.69
C ASP A 162 -0.51 10.12 -30.74
N THR A 163 -1.67 9.98 -30.12
CA THR A 163 -2.17 10.95 -29.13
C THR A 163 -1.25 11.05 -27.89
N LEU A 164 -0.79 9.91 -27.41
CA LEU A 164 0.14 9.83 -26.27
C LEU A 164 1.47 10.52 -26.61
N LEU A 165 2.06 10.18 -27.77
CA LEU A 165 3.36 10.69 -28.20
C LEU A 165 3.32 12.19 -28.54
N LEU A 166 2.21 12.72 -29.02
CA LEU A 166 2.05 14.17 -29.24
C LEU A 166 2.37 14.95 -27.95
N PHE A 167 1.88 14.50 -26.81
CA PHE A 167 2.13 15.14 -25.52
C PHE A 167 3.55 14.85 -25.01
N HIS A 168 3.95 13.60 -24.99
CA HIS A 168 5.24 13.21 -24.42
C HIS A 168 6.42 13.75 -25.22
N ASN A 169 6.35 13.76 -26.53
CA ASN A 169 7.40 14.30 -27.38
C ASN A 169 7.50 15.84 -27.28
N ALA A 170 6.38 16.54 -27.09
CA ALA A 170 6.42 17.98 -26.79
C ALA A 170 7.17 18.27 -25.48
N LEU A 171 6.92 17.51 -24.41
CA LEU A 171 7.65 17.64 -23.15
C LEU A 171 9.13 17.30 -23.31
N ARG A 172 9.45 16.20 -24.00
CA ARG A 172 10.84 15.77 -24.23
C ARG A 172 11.62 16.81 -25.01
N LYS A 173 11.02 17.37 -26.05
CA LYS A 173 11.61 18.46 -26.83
C LYS A 173 11.88 19.70 -25.95
N GLY A 174 10.93 20.06 -25.08
CA GLY A 174 11.11 21.17 -24.13
C GLY A 174 12.27 20.96 -23.14
N TRP A 175 12.62 19.71 -22.86
CA TRP A 175 13.74 19.33 -21.98
C TRP A 175 15.01 18.94 -22.75
N GLY A 176 15.06 19.15 -24.07
CA GLY A 176 16.22 18.80 -24.89
C GLY A 176 16.48 17.30 -25.00
N GLN A 177 15.44 16.49 -24.81
CA GLN A 177 15.52 15.03 -24.92
C GLN A 177 15.03 14.56 -26.30
N PRO A 178 15.57 13.44 -26.81
CA PRO A 178 15.12 12.86 -28.07
C PRO A 178 13.66 12.42 -27.96
N GLU A 179 12.92 12.53 -29.09
CA GLU A 179 11.55 12.02 -29.17
C GLU A 179 11.53 10.49 -28.99
N VAL A 180 10.39 9.98 -28.53
CA VAL A 180 10.13 8.53 -28.48
C VAL A 180 9.89 8.04 -29.90
N ASP A 181 10.59 7.00 -30.31
CA ASP A 181 10.35 6.33 -31.58
C ASP A 181 9.03 5.55 -31.51
N LYS A 182 8.07 5.94 -32.36
CA LYS A 182 6.74 5.29 -32.45
C LYS A 182 6.87 3.82 -32.88
N ALA A 183 7.74 3.52 -33.83
CA ALA A 183 7.87 2.15 -34.35
C ALA A 183 8.44 1.22 -33.29
N ASP A 184 9.46 1.66 -32.53
CA ASP A 184 10.05 0.91 -31.41
C ASP A 184 8.99 0.69 -30.29
N LEU A 185 8.21 1.73 -29.95
CA LEU A 185 7.15 1.60 -28.95
C LEU A 185 6.07 0.61 -29.40
N MET A 186 5.60 0.70 -30.64
CA MET A 186 4.59 -0.21 -31.20
C MET A 186 5.10 -1.66 -31.22
N GLN A 187 6.36 -1.88 -31.60
CA GLN A 187 6.96 -3.21 -31.52
C GLN A 187 6.96 -3.77 -30.10
N LYS A 188 7.37 -2.97 -29.11
CA LYS A 188 7.35 -3.37 -27.69
C LYS A 188 5.93 -3.69 -27.20
N LEU A 189 4.93 -2.92 -27.66
CA LEU A 189 3.53 -3.18 -27.32
C LEU A 189 3.03 -4.46 -27.97
N ASP A 190 3.34 -4.74 -29.23
CA ASP A 190 2.99 -5.99 -29.90
C ASP A 190 3.61 -7.23 -29.22
N GLU A 191 4.84 -7.13 -28.74
CA GLU A 191 5.52 -8.20 -28.03
C GLU A 191 4.87 -8.49 -26.67
N ILE A 192 4.60 -7.43 -25.89
CA ILE A 192 4.04 -7.58 -24.54
C ILE A 192 2.55 -7.92 -24.56
N ALA A 193 1.83 -7.59 -25.62
CA ALA A 193 0.43 -7.94 -25.82
C ALA A 193 0.24 -9.48 -25.76
N LYS A 194 1.12 -10.23 -26.42
CA LYS A 194 1.08 -11.70 -26.42
C LYS A 194 1.18 -12.32 -25.04
N PHE A 195 1.89 -11.63 -24.13
CA PHE A 195 2.04 -12.05 -22.74
C PHE A 195 0.81 -11.69 -21.88
N ILE A 196 0.33 -10.43 -21.97
CA ILE A 196 -0.64 -9.91 -21.00
C ILE A 196 -2.11 -10.18 -21.39
N LEU A 197 -2.43 -10.19 -22.67
CA LEU A 197 -3.82 -10.36 -23.14
C LEU A 197 -4.50 -11.66 -22.71
N PRO A 198 -3.83 -12.81 -22.58
CA PRO A 198 -4.47 -14.02 -22.04
C PRO A 198 -5.04 -13.85 -20.61
N TYR A 199 -4.53 -12.90 -19.83
CA TYR A 199 -4.99 -12.57 -18.48
C TYR A 199 -6.05 -11.47 -18.45
N ALA A 200 -6.22 -10.73 -19.56
CA ALA A 200 -7.09 -9.57 -19.65
C ALA A 200 -8.57 -9.92 -19.64
N ILE A 201 -9.34 -9.24 -18.80
CA ILE A 201 -10.78 -9.51 -18.66
C ILE A 201 -11.49 -8.26 -18.08
N PRO A 202 -12.79 -8.06 -18.31
CA PRO A 202 -13.57 -7.06 -17.58
C PRO A 202 -13.70 -7.46 -16.10
N ALA A 203 -12.77 -6.97 -15.26
CA ALA A 203 -12.63 -7.36 -13.86
C ALA A 203 -13.92 -7.17 -13.06
N TRP A 204 -14.65 -6.06 -13.29
CA TRP A 204 -15.94 -5.80 -12.63
C TRP A 204 -16.96 -6.94 -12.86
N LYS A 205 -16.95 -7.55 -14.05
CA LYS A 205 -17.87 -8.63 -14.39
C LYS A 205 -17.55 -9.92 -13.62
N ILE A 206 -16.28 -10.34 -13.61
CA ILE A 206 -15.90 -11.54 -12.87
C ILE A 206 -16.08 -11.37 -11.37
N LEU A 207 -15.78 -10.19 -10.82
CA LEU A 207 -15.99 -9.95 -9.40
C LEU A 207 -17.48 -9.97 -9.03
N ALA A 208 -18.36 -9.41 -9.88
CA ALA A 208 -19.80 -9.51 -9.69
C ALA A 208 -20.30 -10.98 -9.75
N GLU A 209 -19.76 -11.80 -10.65
CA GLU A 209 -20.05 -13.24 -10.73
C GLU A 209 -19.58 -13.98 -9.46
N GLN A 210 -18.37 -13.67 -8.95
CA GLN A 210 -17.88 -14.27 -7.71
C GLN A 210 -18.77 -13.91 -6.52
N LEU A 211 -19.16 -12.66 -6.39
CA LEU A 211 -20.10 -12.20 -5.34
C LEU A 211 -21.45 -12.91 -5.44
N LYS A 212 -22.02 -13.03 -6.65
CA LYS A 212 -23.28 -13.74 -6.89
C LYS A 212 -23.19 -15.22 -6.49
N ASN A 213 -22.02 -15.83 -6.68
CA ASN A 213 -21.74 -17.20 -6.28
C ASN A 213 -21.41 -17.36 -4.79
N GLY A 214 -21.59 -16.31 -4.00
CA GLY A 214 -21.33 -16.31 -2.56
C GLY A 214 -19.86 -16.43 -2.19
N LYS A 215 -18.94 -15.96 -3.05
CA LYS A 215 -17.50 -15.95 -2.78
C LYS A 215 -17.09 -14.75 -1.95
N THR A 216 -16.08 -14.94 -1.12
CA THR A 216 -15.51 -13.91 -0.25
C THR A 216 -14.36 -13.20 -0.94
N LEU A 217 -14.43 -11.86 -1.01
CA LEU A 217 -13.42 -11.02 -1.59
C LEU A 217 -12.58 -10.36 -0.51
N LEU A 218 -11.25 -10.39 -0.69
CA LEU A 218 -10.27 -9.65 0.10
C LEU A 218 -9.62 -8.59 -0.79
N PHE A 219 -9.78 -7.33 -0.43
CA PHE A 219 -9.18 -6.21 -1.14
C PHE A 219 -7.87 -5.80 -0.47
N GLU A 220 -6.79 -5.90 -1.21
CA GLU A 220 -5.43 -5.61 -0.76
C GLU A 220 -5.00 -4.22 -1.17
N GLY A 221 -4.89 -3.30 -0.19
CA GLY A 221 -4.37 -1.96 -0.40
C GLY A 221 -2.84 -1.93 -0.42
N ALA A 222 -2.29 -1.03 -1.22
CA ALA A 222 -0.87 -0.70 -1.26
C ALA A 222 -0.63 0.67 -0.61
N GLN A 223 0.59 0.94 -0.16
CA GLN A 223 0.97 2.16 0.59
C GLN A 223 0.11 2.35 1.86
N ALA A 224 -0.32 3.58 2.18
CA ALA A 224 -1.13 3.87 3.35
C ALA A 224 -1.83 5.23 3.25
N THR A 225 -2.76 5.51 4.17
CA THR A 225 -3.61 6.70 4.16
C THR A 225 -2.82 8.01 4.15
N MET A 226 -1.71 8.10 4.90
CA MET A 226 -0.89 9.32 4.92
C MET A 226 -0.06 9.52 3.65
N LEU A 227 -0.06 8.56 2.75
CA LEU A 227 0.51 8.65 1.39
C LEU A 227 -0.58 8.80 0.31
N ASP A 228 -1.85 8.91 0.67
CA ASP A 228 -2.95 9.14 -0.25
C ASP A 228 -2.82 10.49 -0.96
N ASN A 229 -3.15 10.55 -2.25
CA ASN A 229 -3.00 11.75 -3.05
C ASN A 229 -3.89 12.91 -2.60
N ASP A 230 -5.04 12.62 -1.99
CA ASP A 230 -6.00 13.64 -1.51
C ASP A 230 -5.90 13.86 0.00
N PHE A 231 -5.73 12.80 0.79
CA PHE A 231 -5.81 12.83 2.27
C PHE A 231 -4.46 12.70 2.97
N GLY A 232 -3.40 12.46 2.22
CA GLY A 232 -2.04 12.29 2.74
C GLY A 232 -1.29 13.61 2.94
N THR A 233 -0.02 13.48 3.28
CA THR A 233 0.89 14.62 3.55
C THR A 233 1.43 15.21 2.24
N TYR A 234 0.53 15.74 1.42
CA TYR A 234 0.85 16.35 0.12
C TYR A 234 1.90 17.47 0.26
N PRO A 235 2.90 17.59 -0.66
CA PRO A 235 3.07 16.80 -1.90
C PRO A 235 3.85 15.47 -1.73
N PHE A 236 4.24 15.10 -0.53
CA PHE A 236 5.03 13.90 -0.25
C PHE A 236 4.12 12.67 -0.10
N VAL A 237 3.45 12.30 -1.19
CA VAL A 237 2.44 11.24 -1.28
C VAL A 237 2.69 10.37 -2.52
N THR A 238 1.98 9.26 -2.64
CA THR A 238 1.90 8.50 -3.89
C THR A 238 0.86 9.12 -4.83
N SER A 239 0.91 8.78 -6.11
CA SER A 239 -0.01 9.33 -7.13
C SER A 239 -1.36 8.60 -7.20
N SER A 240 -1.63 7.68 -6.30
CA SER A 240 -2.91 6.96 -6.23
C SER A 240 -3.68 7.30 -4.95
N ASN A 241 -5.00 7.09 -4.99
CA ASN A 241 -5.79 7.05 -3.78
C ASN A 241 -5.58 5.70 -3.08
N THR A 242 -5.15 5.77 -1.81
CA THR A 242 -4.83 4.58 -0.99
C THR A 242 -5.90 4.25 0.02
N ILE A 243 -6.94 5.07 0.10
CA ILE A 243 -8.08 4.91 1.01
C ILE A 243 -8.98 3.75 0.61
N ALA A 244 -9.75 3.23 1.57
CA ALA A 244 -10.62 2.08 1.37
C ALA A 244 -11.70 2.30 0.29
N GLY A 245 -12.19 3.53 0.13
CA GLY A 245 -13.16 3.88 -0.93
C GLY A 245 -12.64 3.56 -2.35
N GLN A 246 -11.33 3.58 -2.54
CA GLN A 246 -10.71 3.21 -3.81
C GLN A 246 -10.87 1.73 -4.15
N ALA A 247 -11.16 0.85 -3.18
CA ALA A 247 -11.41 -0.56 -3.46
C ALA A 247 -12.61 -0.75 -4.40
N ALA A 248 -13.70 -0.01 -4.19
CA ALA A 248 -14.85 -0.03 -5.09
C ALA A 248 -14.52 0.54 -6.47
N VAL A 249 -13.94 1.73 -6.54
CA VAL A 249 -13.59 2.41 -7.79
C VAL A 249 -12.54 1.64 -8.59
N GLY A 250 -11.52 1.14 -7.91
CA GLY A 250 -10.36 0.47 -8.54
C GLY A 250 -10.58 -1.00 -8.90
N SER A 251 -11.70 -1.59 -8.53
CA SER A 251 -12.06 -2.98 -8.88
C SER A 251 -13.39 -3.08 -9.65
N GLY A 252 -14.23 -2.05 -9.57
CA GLY A 252 -15.58 -2.06 -10.15
C GLY A 252 -16.61 -2.81 -9.30
N VAL A 253 -16.30 -3.08 -8.03
CA VAL A 253 -17.26 -3.67 -7.06
C VAL A 253 -18.12 -2.56 -6.45
N GLY A 254 -19.41 -2.83 -6.21
CA GLY A 254 -20.30 -1.87 -5.59
C GLY A 254 -19.94 -1.60 -4.12
N MET A 255 -20.10 -0.35 -3.66
CA MET A 255 -19.81 0.02 -2.26
C MET A 255 -20.58 -0.84 -1.23
N LYS A 256 -21.79 -1.27 -1.57
CA LYS A 256 -22.62 -2.13 -0.71
C LYS A 256 -22.06 -3.53 -0.48
N ASP A 257 -21.14 -3.94 -1.33
CA ASP A 257 -20.51 -5.27 -1.30
C ASP A 257 -19.16 -5.24 -0.54
N ILE A 258 -18.83 -4.12 0.12
CA ILE A 258 -17.70 -3.98 1.02
C ILE A 258 -18.25 -3.97 2.45
N ASP A 259 -17.97 -5.03 3.21
CA ASP A 259 -18.56 -5.21 4.55
C ASP A 259 -17.68 -4.63 5.66
N LYS A 260 -16.35 -4.79 5.55
CA LYS A 260 -15.43 -4.36 6.59
C LYS A 260 -14.17 -3.70 6.02
N VAL A 261 -13.66 -2.73 6.78
CA VAL A 261 -12.35 -2.12 6.54
C VAL A 261 -11.46 -2.36 7.76
N ILE A 262 -10.29 -2.94 7.53
CA ILE A 262 -9.27 -3.15 8.54
C ILE A 262 -8.10 -2.21 8.27
N GLY A 263 -7.79 -1.38 9.26
CA GLY A 263 -6.59 -0.53 9.24
C GLY A 263 -5.40 -1.26 9.85
N VAL A 264 -4.28 -1.29 9.15
CA VAL A 264 -3.04 -1.85 9.67
C VAL A 264 -2.14 -0.71 10.14
N VAL A 265 -1.65 -0.82 11.38
CA VAL A 265 -0.71 0.12 12.01
C VAL A 265 0.44 -0.65 12.64
N LYS A 266 1.60 -0.04 12.81
CA LYS A 266 2.63 -0.51 13.73
C LYS A 266 2.35 0.01 15.14
N ALA A 267 2.87 -0.64 16.15
CA ALA A 267 2.88 -0.14 17.53
C ALA A 267 3.72 1.16 17.71
N TYR A 268 4.38 1.59 16.68
CA TYR A 268 5.14 2.85 16.53
C TYR A 268 4.92 3.37 15.11
N THR A 269 5.67 4.37 14.67
CA THR A 269 5.50 4.92 13.32
C THR A 269 6.81 4.86 12.54
N THR A 270 6.71 4.56 11.24
CA THR A 270 7.85 4.68 10.33
C THR A 270 7.45 5.43 9.06
N ARG A 271 8.41 6.13 8.46
CA ARG A 271 8.24 6.79 7.17
C ARG A 271 9.45 6.54 6.29
N VAL A 272 9.21 6.35 4.99
CA VAL A 272 10.24 6.32 3.94
C VAL A 272 10.14 7.60 3.12
N GLY A 273 11.30 8.11 2.68
CA GLY A 273 11.38 9.31 1.84
C GLY A 273 11.22 10.62 2.59
N SER A 274 11.07 11.68 1.82
CA SER A 274 10.97 13.06 2.31
C SER A 274 9.58 13.36 2.89
N GLY A 275 9.45 14.56 3.43
CA GLY A 275 8.19 15.08 3.94
C GLY A 275 8.08 15.06 5.46
N PRO A 276 6.99 15.64 5.98
CA PRO A 276 6.81 15.86 7.41
C PRO A 276 6.60 14.53 8.15
N PHE A 277 7.13 14.49 9.39
CA PHE A 277 6.95 13.37 10.30
C PHE A 277 6.97 13.89 11.74
N PRO A 278 5.81 14.31 12.27
CA PRO A 278 5.76 15.04 13.55
C PRO A 278 6.36 14.29 14.73
N THR A 279 6.20 12.97 14.77
CA THR A 279 6.68 12.12 15.88
C THR A 279 8.04 11.48 15.63
N GLU A 280 8.79 11.95 14.61
CA GLU A 280 10.13 11.43 14.30
C GLU A 280 11.09 11.58 15.46
N LEU A 281 11.90 10.57 15.70
CA LEU A 281 12.91 10.50 16.74
C LEU A 281 14.30 10.58 16.15
N PHE A 282 15.13 11.43 16.75
CA PHE A 282 16.53 11.63 16.39
C PHE A 282 17.49 11.25 17.53
N ASP A 283 17.00 10.49 18.49
CA ASP A 283 17.67 10.07 19.72
C ASP A 283 17.86 8.55 19.78
N ALA A 284 18.39 8.08 20.91
CA ALA A 284 18.64 6.66 21.16
C ALA A 284 17.37 5.77 21.06
N ASP A 285 16.18 6.34 21.36
CA ASP A 285 14.92 5.60 21.21
C ASP A 285 14.60 5.37 19.74
N GLY A 286 14.80 6.35 18.87
CA GLY A 286 14.64 6.21 17.43
C GLY A 286 15.59 5.19 16.82
N ASP A 287 16.85 5.19 17.26
CA ASP A 287 17.85 4.23 16.82
C ASP A 287 17.49 2.81 17.28
N ARG A 288 17.08 2.66 18.56
CA ARG A 288 16.62 1.38 19.10
C ARG A 288 15.42 0.80 18.34
N ILE A 289 14.39 1.61 18.04
CA ILE A 289 13.24 1.18 17.22
C ILE A 289 13.72 0.70 15.85
N ARG A 290 14.66 1.42 15.23
CA ARG A 290 15.19 1.08 13.90
C ARG A 290 15.94 -0.25 13.91
N GLU A 291 16.83 -0.45 14.87
CA GLU A 291 17.68 -1.64 14.98
C GLU A 291 16.86 -2.88 15.34
N VAL A 292 16.11 -2.83 16.46
CA VAL A 292 15.29 -3.95 16.93
C VAL A 292 14.18 -4.27 15.92
N GLY A 293 13.53 -3.23 15.39
CA GLY A 293 12.48 -3.35 14.40
C GLY A 293 12.98 -3.73 12.99
N ARG A 294 14.30 -3.77 12.78
CA ARG A 294 14.91 -3.98 11.44
C ARG A 294 14.27 -3.06 10.40
N GLU A 295 14.15 -1.77 10.75
CA GLU A 295 13.48 -0.79 9.90
C GLU A 295 14.41 -0.29 8.80
N PHE A 296 14.60 -1.14 7.78
CA PHE A 296 15.37 -0.88 6.58
C PHE A 296 14.53 -1.19 5.33
N GLY A 297 14.75 -0.44 4.26
CA GLY A 297 14.03 -0.66 3.01
C GLY A 297 14.37 -2.01 2.39
N THR A 298 13.37 -2.82 2.07
CA THR A 298 13.54 -4.18 1.53
C THR A 298 14.33 -4.22 0.21
N VAL A 299 14.25 -3.15 -0.59
CA VAL A 299 14.90 -3.07 -1.91
C VAL A 299 16.21 -2.26 -1.83
N THR A 300 16.20 -1.17 -1.08
CA THR A 300 17.31 -0.18 -1.08
C THR A 300 18.25 -0.34 0.11
N GLY A 301 17.87 -1.09 1.13
CA GLY A 301 18.61 -1.19 2.40
C GLY A 301 18.68 0.13 3.19
N ARG A 302 18.03 1.21 2.74
CA ARG A 302 18.07 2.51 3.43
C ARG A 302 17.36 2.43 4.77
N PRO A 303 17.89 3.06 5.83
CA PRO A 303 17.21 3.14 7.11
C PRO A 303 15.89 3.90 6.97
N ARG A 304 14.83 3.38 7.59
CA ARG A 304 13.56 4.09 7.72
C ARG A 304 13.66 5.11 8.84
N ARG A 305 12.97 6.23 8.68
CA ARG A 305 12.71 7.19 9.74
C ARG A 305 11.75 6.55 10.74
N CYS A 306 12.03 6.63 12.03
CA CYS A 306 11.25 6.01 13.09
C CYS A 306 10.73 7.08 14.06
N GLY A 307 9.57 6.83 14.65
CA GLY A 307 8.94 7.74 15.60
C GLY A 307 7.92 7.04 16.48
N TRP A 308 7.45 7.73 17.52
CA TRP A 308 6.39 7.24 18.37
C TRP A 308 5.05 7.12 17.64
N PHE A 309 4.15 6.32 18.19
CA PHE A 309 2.80 6.16 17.64
C PHE A 309 2.06 7.50 17.62
N ASP A 310 1.44 7.81 16.49
CA ASP A 310 0.69 9.05 16.28
C ASP A 310 -0.81 8.77 16.23
N ALA A 311 -1.50 8.96 17.37
CA ALA A 311 -2.92 8.69 17.46
C ALA A 311 -3.76 9.72 16.70
N VAL A 312 -3.26 10.93 16.48
CA VAL A 312 -3.99 11.96 15.71
C VAL A 312 -4.11 11.55 14.26
N LEU A 313 -2.97 11.17 13.63
CA LEU A 313 -2.96 10.73 12.23
C LEU A 313 -3.72 9.42 12.02
N VAL A 314 -3.58 8.47 12.95
CA VAL A 314 -4.32 7.19 12.86
C VAL A 314 -5.82 7.41 13.02
N ARG A 315 -6.25 8.33 13.90
CA ARG A 315 -7.67 8.70 14.02
C ARG A 315 -8.22 9.32 12.74
N GLN A 316 -7.46 10.20 12.09
CA GLN A 316 -7.81 10.71 10.77
C GLN A 316 -7.95 9.58 9.75
N ALA A 317 -6.99 8.63 9.72
CA ALA A 317 -7.05 7.48 8.84
C ALA A 317 -8.29 6.61 9.10
N ILE A 318 -8.65 6.38 10.36
CA ILE A 318 -9.85 5.63 10.75
C ILE A 318 -11.10 6.29 10.19
N LEU A 319 -11.26 7.60 10.36
CA LEU A 319 -12.42 8.35 9.91
C LEU A 319 -12.56 8.37 8.39
N VAL A 320 -11.47 8.67 7.68
CA VAL A 320 -11.46 8.76 6.20
C VAL A 320 -11.76 7.42 5.54
N ASN A 321 -11.32 6.33 6.16
CA ASN A 321 -11.48 4.98 5.61
C ASN A 321 -12.72 4.24 6.14
N GLY A 322 -13.37 4.71 7.18
CA GLY A 322 -14.43 3.98 7.86
C GLY A 322 -13.91 2.68 8.49
N VAL A 323 -12.71 2.71 9.11
CA VAL A 323 -12.10 1.54 9.74
C VAL A 323 -12.94 1.06 10.92
N GLN A 324 -13.29 -0.22 10.95
CA GLN A 324 -14.02 -0.83 12.05
C GLN A 324 -13.10 -1.52 13.06
N ASN A 325 -11.96 -2.05 12.60
CA ASN A 325 -10.98 -2.72 13.45
C ASN A 325 -9.56 -2.41 12.99
N LEU A 326 -8.63 -2.39 13.94
CA LEU A 326 -7.21 -2.25 13.66
C LEU A 326 -6.46 -3.58 13.82
N ALA A 327 -5.41 -3.72 13.02
CA ALA A 327 -4.36 -4.71 13.21
C ALA A 327 -3.08 -3.97 13.62
N VAL A 328 -2.63 -4.20 14.85
CA VAL A 328 -1.39 -3.62 15.40
C VAL A 328 -0.23 -4.58 15.14
N MET A 329 0.76 -4.10 14.42
CA MET A 329 1.94 -4.86 14.03
C MET A 329 3.14 -4.51 14.91
N LYS A 330 4.03 -5.49 15.09
CA LYS A 330 5.34 -5.25 15.71
C LYS A 330 5.26 -4.74 17.17
N LEU A 331 4.34 -5.29 17.96
CA LEU A 331 4.25 -4.96 19.39
C LEU A 331 5.54 -5.30 20.15
N ASP A 332 6.16 -6.41 19.79
CA ASP A 332 7.42 -6.97 20.33
C ASP A 332 8.61 -5.99 20.25
N ILE A 333 8.57 -5.05 19.31
CA ILE A 333 9.67 -4.07 19.15
C ILE A 333 9.74 -3.10 20.34
N LEU A 334 8.63 -2.92 21.06
CA LEU A 334 8.55 -2.03 22.22
C LEU A 334 8.90 -2.72 23.55
N ASP A 335 9.26 -4.00 23.57
CA ASP A 335 9.49 -4.82 24.76
C ASP A 335 10.55 -4.26 25.72
N GLN A 336 11.54 -3.54 25.19
CA GLN A 336 12.71 -3.09 25.96
C GLN A 336 12.62 -1.63 26.46
N PHE A 337 11.51 -0.94 26.20
CA PHE A 337 11.37 0.46 26.59
C PHE A 337 10.89 0.57 28.04
N ASP A 338 11.43 1.55 28.78
CA ASP A 338 10.96 1.92 30.12
C ASP A 338 9.66 2.72 30.03
N GLU A 339 9.61 3.62 29.06
CA GLU A 339 8.49 4.49 28.77
C GLU A 339 8.18 4.45 27.28
N ILE A 340 6.90 4.50 26.94
CA ILE A 340 6.41 4.54 25.56
C ILE A 340 5.55 5.78 25.42
N LYS A 341 5.85 6.60 24.41
CA LYS A 341 5.09 7.83 24.16
C LYS A 341 4.09 7.64 23.04
N VAL A 342 2.91 8.23 23.20
CA VAL A 342 1.86 8.28 22.18
C VAL A 342 1.52 9.74 21.91
N CYS A 343 1.57 10.18 20.66
CA CYS A 343 1.14 11.51 20.29
C CYS A 343 -0.39 11.59 20.33
N VAL A 344 -0.93 12.43 21.19
CA VAL A 344 -2.38 12.58 21.43
C VAL A 344 -2.95 13.89 20.90
N GLY A 345 -2.10 14.81 20.44
CA GLY A 345 -2.46 16.12 19.88
C GLY A 345 -1.25 16.81 19.27
N TYR A 346 -1.48 17.95 18.67
CA TYR A 346 -0.42 18.83 18.19
C TYR A 346 -0.54 20.21 18.79
N GLU A 347 0.57 20.95 18.78
CA GLU A 347 0.64 22.37 19.05
C GLU A 347 1.19 23.09 17.81
N TYR A 348 0.51 24.13 17.38
CA TYR A 348 0.92 24.99 16.28
C TYR A 348 0.65 26.45 16.64
N LYS A 349 1.70 27.29 16.69
CA LYS A 349 1.61 28.73 17.04
C LYS A 349 0.82 29.00 18.33
N GLY A 350 1.03 28.17 19.37
CA GLY A 350 0.35 28.28 20.66
C GLY A 350 -1.08 27.75 20.69
N GLN A 351 -1.59 27.19 19.60
CA GLN A 351 -2.90 26.56 19.51
C GLN A 351 -2.79 25.04 19.55
N LYS A 352 -3.67 24.40 20.31
CA LYS A 352 -3.82 22.94 20.30
C LYS A 352 -4.64 22.49 19.10
N LEU A 353 -4.16 21.49 18.38
CA LEU A 353 -4.84 20.88 17.25
C LEU A 353 -5.08 19.39 17.54
N ASP A 354 -6.29 18.92 17.21
CA ASP A 354 -6.70 17.52 17.25
C ASP A 354 -6.71 16.85 15.87
N TYR A 355 -6.19 17.54 14.86
CA TYR A 355 -6.02 17.09 13.49
C TYR A 355 -4.66 17.52 12.95
N TYR A 356 -4.20 16.87 11.86
CA TYR A 356 -2.96 17.24 11.18
C TYR A 356 -3.26 18.29 10.12
N PRO A 357 -2.59 19.47 10.18
CA PRO A 357 -2.85 20.54 9.22
C PRO A 357 -2.32 20.20 7.83
N MET A 358 -3.03 20.62 6.79
CA MET A 358 -2.65 20.33 5.40
C MET A 358 -1.74 21.39 4.77
N GLN A 359 -1.60 22.56 5.40
CA GLN A 359 -0.71 23.63 4.93
C GLN A 359 0.76 23.24 5.16
N MET A 360 1.58 23.31 4.12
CA MET A 360 2.98 22.88 4.14
C MET A 360 3.81 23.47 5.31
N ASN A 361 3.66 24.77 5.58
CA ASN A 361 4.39 25.41 6.66
C ASN A 361 3.90 24.89 8.04
N ALA A 362 2.59 24.71 8.19
CA ALA A 362 2.04 24.15 9.41
C ALA A 362 2.50 22.70 9.63
N GLN A 363 2.52 21.90 8.57
CA GLN A 363 3.03 20.52 8.62
C GLN A 363 4.48 20.44 9.11
N ALA A 364 5.31 21.40 8.72
CA ALA A 364 6.71 21.47 9.13
C ALA A 364 6.92 21.97 10.57
N GLU A 365 5.97 22.77 11.10
CA GLU A 365 6.12 23.50 12.37
C GLU A 365 5.31 22.89 13.52
N VAL A 366 4.37 21.97 13.24
CA VAL A 366 3.59 21.33 14.31
C VAL A 366 4.49 20.55 15.25
N LYS A 367 4.20 20.66 16.54
CA LYS A 367 4.89 19.93 17.61
C LYS A 367 3.95 18.87 18.18
N PRO A 368 4.40 17.61 18.30
CA PRO A 368 3.58 16.58 18.90
C PRO A 368 3.43 16.80 20.42
N VAL A 369 2.22 16.57 20.91
CA VAL A 369 1.92 16.53 22.34
C VAL A 369 1.80 15.06 22.74
N TYR A 370 2.66 14.64 23.65
CA TYR A 370 2.77 13.24 24.05
C TYR A 370 2.07 12.95 25.38
N GLU A 371 1.46 11.77 25.44
CA GLU A 371 1.16 11.04 26.66
C GLU A 371 2.24 9.98 26.85
N THR A 372 2.77 9.82 28.07
CA THR A 372 3.77 8.81 28.40
C THR A 372 3.11 7.67 29.15
N LEU A 373 3.33 6.45 28.67
CA LEU A 373 2.85 5.23 29.24
C LEU A 373 4.03 4.38 29.74
N PRO A 374 3.88 3.61 30.84
CA PRO A 374 4.94 2.72 31.29
C PRO A 374 5.17 1.59 30.29
N GLY A 375 6.42 1.31 29.99
CA GLY A 375 6.82 0.12 29.25
C GLY A 375 6.60 -1.16 30.06
N TRP A 376 6.79 -2.30 29.43
CA TRP A 376 6.55 -3.59 30.08
C TRP A 376 7.81 -4.40 30.37
N LYS A 377 8.96 -4.08 29.79
CA LYS A 377 10.27 -4.70 30.08
C LYS A 377 10.28 -6.23 30.10
N SER A 378 9.44 -6.85 29.32
CA SER A 378 9.34 -8.29 29.19
C SER A 378 8.96 -8.65 27.75
N SER A 379 9.35 -9.84 27.32
CA SER A 379 9.14 -10.25 25.92
C SER A 379 7.67 -10.50 25.64
N THR A 380 7.19 -9.88 24.55
CA THR A 380 5.92 -10.23 23.91
C THR A 380 6.13 -11.08 22.68
N PHE A 381 7.39 -11.34 22.28
CA PHE A 381 7.74 -12.09 21.08
C PHE A 381 7.11 -13.49 21.09
N GLY A 382 6.34 -13.81 20.04
CA GLY A 382 5.70 -15.10 19.86
C GLY A 382 4.47 -15.35 20.75
N VAL A 383 3.99 -14.35 21.50
CA VAL A 383 2.76 -14.46 22.29
C VAL A 383 1.55 -14.53 21.37
N ARG A 384 0.69 -15.55 21.54
CA ARG A 384 -0.48 -15.83 20.69
C ARG A 384 -1.83 -15.61 21.37
N GLU A 385 -1.82 -15.37 22.67
CA GLU A 385 -3.02 -15.17 23.50
C GLU A 385 -2.95 -13.81 24.19
N TYR A 386 -4.02 -13.01 24.11
CA TYR A 386 -4.08 -11.66 24.68
C TYR A 386 -3.81 -11.64 26.17
N GLU A 387 -4.34 -12.62 26.90
CA GLU A 387 -4.21 -12.72 28.36
C GLU A 387 -2.77 -12.99 28.83
N LYS A 388 -1.94 -13.55 27.95
CA LYS A 388 -0.50 -13.81 28.22
C LYS A 388 0.38 -12.58 27.96
N LEU A 389 -0.16 -11.50 27.42
CA LEU A 389 0.59 -10.25 27.29
C LEU A 389 0.89 -9.66 28.68
N PRO A 390 2.06 -9.00 28.84
CA PRO A 390 2.35 -8.22 30.04
C PRO A 390 1.26 -7.17 30.31
N GLU A 391 1.02 -6.89 31.60
CA GLU A 391 -0.06 -5.98 31.99
C GLU A 391 0.05 -4.58 31.36
N ASN A 392 1.28 -4.02 31.30
CA ASN A 392 1.48 -2.72 30.67
C ASN A 392 1.30 -2.77 29.14
N ALA A 393 1.60 -3.91 28.49
CA ALA A 393 1.30 -4.09 27.06
C ALA A 393 -0.22 -4.11 26.81
N LYS A 394 -1.01 -4.77 27.67
CA LYS A 394 -2.47 -4.73 27.63
C LYS A 394 -3.00 -3.31 27.87
N LYS A 395 -2.42 -2.57 28.83
CA LYS A 395 -2.78 -1.15 29.07
C LYS A 395 -2.46 -0.27 27.86
N TYR A 396 -1.32 -0.48 27.20
CA TYR A 396 -0.96 0.22 25.96
C TYR A 396 -2.01 -0.03 24.86
N VAL A 397 -2.37 -1.29 24.62
CA VAL A 397 -3.39 -1.67 23.64
C VAL A 397 -4.75 -1.03 23.98
N ALA A 398 -5.18 -1.12 25.26
CA ALA A 398 -6.44 -0.51 25.71
C ALA A 398 -6.43 1.01 25.55
N ARG A 399 -5.30 1.66 25.88
CA ARG A 399 -5.17 3.12 25.71
C ARG A 399 -5.24 3.54 24.25
N LEU A 400 -4.65 2.77 23.33
CA LEU A 400 -4.81 3.04 21.90
C LEU A 400 -6.28 2.89 21.46
N GLU A 401 -7.01 1.85 21.94
CA GLU A 401 -8.44 1.70 21.63
C GLU A 401 -9.26 2.92 22.10
N GLU A 402 -8.98 3.43 23.30
CA GLU A 402 -9.64 4.64 23.84
C GLU A 402 -9.34 5.88 22.97
N LEU A 403 -8.08 6.11 22.64
CA LEU A 403 -7.65 7.28 21.85
C LEU A 403 -8.20 7.26 20.42
N LEU A 404 -8.37 6.09 19.85
CA LEU A 404 -8.72 5.88 18.45
C LEU A 404 -10.23 5.63 18.24
N GLY A 405 -10.96 5.25 19.29
CA GLY A 405 -12.38 4.97 19.22
C GLY A 405 -12.76 3.70 18.46
N VAL A 406 -11.79 2.82 18.17
CA VAL A 406 -12.02 1.53 17.48
C VAL A 406 -11.26 0.42 18.18
N ARG A 407 -11.76 -0.81 18.03
CA ARG A 407 -11.13 -2.00 18.65
C ARG A 407 -9.90 -2.45 17.85
N ILE A 408 -8.89 -2.91 18.58
CA ILE A 408 -7.74 -3.62 18.02
C ILE A 408 -8.10 -5.10 17.95
N GLY A 409 -8.44 -5.56 16.76
CA GLY A 409 -8.88 -6.93 16.50
C GLY A 409 -7.73 -7.93 16.35
N LEU A 410 -6.58 -7.46 15.83
CA LEU A 410 -5.41 -8.28 15.57
C LEU A 410 -4.16 -7.64 16.16
N ILE A 411 -3.28 -8.44 16.78
CA ILE A 411 -2.00 -7.96 17.33
C ILE A 411 -0.89 -8.92 16.89
N SER A 412 0.09 -8.40 16.17
CA SER A 412 1.27 -9.15 15.74
C SER A 412 2.41 -8.98 16.73
N THR A 413 2.97 -10.09 17.20
CA THR A 413 4.02 -10.17 18.21
C THR A 413 5.34 -10.73 17.67
N SER A 414 5.42 -11.06 16.38
CA SER A 414 6.64 -11.45 15.68
C SER A 414 6.45 -11.33 14.17
N PRO A 415 7.47 -11.54 13.33
CA PRO A 415 7.32 -11.66 11.88
C PRO A 415 6.49 -12.87 11.43
N GLU A 416 6.45 -13.95 12.20
CA GLU A 416 5.78 -15.19 11.87
C GLU A 416 4.26 -15.03 11.86
N ARG A 417 3.60 -15.66 10.88
CA ARG A 417 2.15 -15.56 10.68
C ARG A 417 1.34 -16.01 11.91
N GLU A 418 1.72 -17.13 12.48
CA GLU A 418 1.04 -17.77 13.63
C GLU A 418 1.13 -16.91 14.90
N ASP A 419 2.13 -16.04 14.99
CA ASP A 419 2.33 -15.14 16.12
C ASP A 419 1.47 -13.87 15.96
N THR A 420 0.17 -14.13 15.76
CA THR A 420 -0.85 -13.10 15.67
C THR A 420 -1.99 -13.42 16.63
N ILE A 421 -2.19 -12.55 17.60
CA ILE A 421 -3.31 -12.61 18.53
C ILE A 421 -4.56 -12.16 17.79
N VAL A 422 -5.58 -13.01 17.69
CA VAL A 422 -6.87 -12.70 17.10
C VAL A 422 -7.87 -12.45 18.24
N ARG A 423 -8.21 -11.18 18.48
CA ARG A 423 -9.21 -10.75 19.48
C ARG A 423 -10.61 -10.63 18.88
N ILE A 424 -10.68 -10.31 17.59
CA ILE A 424 -11.92 -10.20 16.82
C ILE A 424 -11.69 -10.90 15.51
N ASP A 425 -12.49 -11.91 15.19
CA ASP A 425 -12.43 -12.55 13.89
C ASP A 425 -12.94 -11.60 12.80
N PRO A 426 -12.08 -11.23 11.82
CA PRO A 426 -12.48 -10.31 10.77
C PRO A 426 -13.65 -10.80 9.90
N TYR A 427 -13.81 -12.12 9.79
CA TYR A 427 -14.84 -12.74 8.95
C TYR A 427 -16.16 -13.00 9.67
N GLU A 428 -16.24 -12.81 10.99
CA GLU A 428 -17.52 -12.89 11.69
C GLU A 428 -18.46 -11.77 11.22
N LYS A 429 -19.71 -12.15 10.95
CA LYS A 429 -20.78 -11.18 10.73
C LYS A 429 -21.13 -10.52 12.08
N LYS A 430 -21.37 -9.20 12.04
CA LYS A 430 -21.97 -8.52 13.17
C LYS A 430 -23.40 -9.00 13.39
#